data_1d6eb4945f8515f84c64b7a8339e0b2c
#
_entry.id   1d6eb4945f8515f84c64b7a8339e0b2c
#
_cell.length_a   1.000
_cell.length_b   1.000
_cell.length_c   1.000
_cell.angle_alpha   90.00
_cell.angle_beta   90.00
_cell.angle_gamma   90.00
#
_symmetry.space_group_name_H-M   'P 1'
#
loop_
_entity.id
_entity.type
_entity.pdbx_description
1 polymer ?
#
loop_
_entity_poly.entity_id
_entity_poly.type
_entity_poly.pdbx_seq_one_letter_code
_entity_poly.pdbx_strand_id
1 'polypeptide(L)'
;MKKLNTAFVWALLLVVVMFFAWNRQSDNPAVPFAQFLADVAEESVAGIVTDGKTLTVTTRQGELYTTRGALDAAIFEKLSEQGVVVNYETSALTGWISFLIPVVLLLAFLVYFLRKSQAKTTNILSLRRSPHREISEADSQVTFADVGGCENAKEELGDVIDFLKAPQRWLDAGVRLPRGVLLEGPPGCGKTLLARAVAGETNAKFFLVSGSEFVEMFVGVGAARVRDLFETAVKKAPSVVFIDELDAVGRRRGSGIGSSHDEREQTLNQLLVCLDGFKRNDRVVVLAATNRPDVLDTALVRPGRIDRRIRVPELNEAARVEVLKIQTRGKPVDSVDLQEIARLAAGFSGARLENLCNEAALLAVRRSKREANSVRITREDFVRAMGTELGQDQRFNKLDSLLIESATQLAEPTGTARVRLSLLDGTTVQGDVVWADAAFLKIRNSNGDPDLVVAKRQVQQLEVLPGTDAAALDELQVDRWAMRSSETV
;
A
#
# COMPACT_ATOMS: atom_id res chain seq x y z
N MET A 1 13.07 -10.10 17.53
CA MET A 1 14.35 -10.60 17.00
C MET A 1 15.61 -9.84 17.45
N LYS A 2 15.54 -8.59 17.91
CA LYS A 2 16.71 -7.82 18.45
C LYS A 2 17.27 -8.39 19.75
N LYS A 3 16.45 -8.99 20.62
CA LYS A 3 16.88 -9.55 21.93
C LYS A 3 17.74 -10.81 21.83
N LEU A 4 17.61 -11.61 20.77
CA LEU A 4 18.39 -12.84 20.61
C LEU A 4 19.85 -12.57 20.18
N ASN A 5 20.09 -11.49 19.44
CA ASN A 5 21.44 -11.11 19.02
C ASN A 5 22.28 -10.54 20.17
N THR A 6 21.66 -9.80 21.10
CA THR A 6 22.35 -9.28 22.29
C THR A 6 22.72 -10.40 23.26
N ALA A 7 21.83 -11.35 23.50
CA ALA A 7 22.11 -12.49 24.36
C ALA A 7 23.29 -13.34 23.85
N PHE A 8 23.39 -13.54 22.53
CA PHE A 8 24.50 -14.30 21.94
C PHE A 8 25.84 -13.57 22.03
N VAL A 9 25.85 -12.24 21.86
CA VAL A 9 27.06 -11.41 22.04
C VAL A 9 27.51 -11.47 23.51
N TRP A 10 26.61 -11.37 24.45
CA TRP A 10 26.92 -11.50 25.88
C TRP A 10 27.41 -12.89 26.23
N ALA A 11 26.84 -13.96 25.66
CA ALA A 11 27.31 -15.33 25.85
C ALA A 11 28.74 -15.54 25.33
N LEU A 12 29.05 -14.99 24.13
CA LEU A 12 30.40 -15.05 23.57
C LEU A 12 31.41 -14.29 24.44
N LEU A 13 31.01 -13.09 24.90
CA LEU A 13 31.84 -12.28 25.78
C LEU A 13 32.09 -12.99 27.13
N LEU A 14 31.09 -13.68 27.63
CA LEU A 14 31.18 -14.49 28.86
C LEU A 14 32.14 -15.70 28.71
N VAL A 15 32.09 -16.36 27.52
CA VAL A 15 33.03 -17.44 27.18
C VAL A 15 34.49 -16.92 27.11
N VAL A 16 34.69 -15.76 26.48
CA VAL A 16 36.02 -15.13 26.43
C VAL A 16 36.52 -14.72 27.81
N VAL A 17 35.64 -14.14 28.64
CA VAL A 17 35.99 -13.74 30.00
C VAL A 17 36.29 -14.98 30.86
N MET A 18 35.48 -16.05 30.75
CA MET A 18 35.76 -17.32 31.44
C MET A 18 37.07 -17.95 30.97
N PHE A 19 37.41 -17.89 29.69
CA PHE A 19 38.68 -18.37 29.16
C PHE A 19 39.86 -17.61 29.73
N PHE A 20 39.78 -16.27 29.79
CA PHE A 20 40.82 -15.45 30.42
C PHE A 20 40.92 -15.66 31.94
N ALA A 21 39.78 -15.88 32.63
CA ALA A 21 39.78 -16.17 34.05
C ALA A 21 40.40 -17.56 34.35
N TRP A 22 40.09 -18.56 33.51
CA TRP A 22 40.71 -19.89 33.64
C TRP A 22 42.21 -19.86 33.39
N ASN A 23 42.68 -19.10 32.41
CA ASN A 23 44.10 -19.01 32.11
C ASN A 23 44.89 -18.19 33.15
N ARG A 24 44.23 -17.45 34.05
CA ARG A 24 44.85 -16.68 35.13
C ARG A 24 45.09 -17.52 36.42
N GLN A 25 44.63 -18.78 36.46
CA GLN A 25 44.54 -19.54 37.70
C GLN A 25 45.82 -20.30 38.09
N SER A 26 47.01 -19.96 37.57
CA SER A 26 48.30 -20.57 37.99
C SER A 26 49.42 -19.52 38.15
N ASP A 27 49.13 -18.47 38.93
CA ASP A 27 50.20 -17.62 39.45
C ASP A 27 50.71 -18.19 40.77
N ASN A 28 51.46 -19.32 40.71
CA ASN A 28 52.29 -19.73 41.84
C ASN A 28 53.34 -18.65 42.09
N PRO A 29 53.68 -18.34 43.36
CA PRO A 29 54.62 -17.30 43.68
C PRO A 29 55.97 -17.60 43.00
N ALA A 30 56.49 -16.59 42.27
CA ALA A 30 57.78 -16.74 41.63
C ALA A 30 58.93 -16.45 42.63
N VAL A 31 59.74 -17.45 42.80
CA VAL A 31 60.85 -17.41 43.77
C VAL A 31 62.21 -17.41 43.01
N PRO A 32 63.21 -16.64 43.49
CA PRO A 32 64.56 -16.67 42.87
C PRO A 32 65.16 -18.06 42.85
N PHE A 33 65.90 -18.40 41.77
CA PHE A 33 66.55 -19.71 41.62
C PHE A 33 67.55 -20.04 42.75
N ALA A 34 68.17 -19.02 43.34
CA ALA A 34 69.05 -19.18 44.50
C ALA A 34 68.32 -19.77 45.72
N GLN A 35 67.04 -19.44 45.94
CA GLN A 35 66.26 -20.01 47.02
C GLN A 35 65.90 -21.47 46.75
N PHE A 36 65.61 -21.83 45.52
CA PHE A 36 65.46 -23.24 45.12
C PHE A 36 66.70 -24.06 45.40
N LEU A 37 67.92 -23.50 45.15
CA LEU A 37 69.18 -24.18 45.46
C LEU A 37 69.37 -24.37 46.98
N ALA A 38 68.94 -23.44 47.78
CA ALA A 38 68.93 -23.56 49.24
C ALA A 38 67.97 -24.64 49.68
N ASP A 39 66.74 -24.68 49.13
CA ASP A 39 65.73 -25.69 49.42
C ASP A 39 66.18 -27.10 49.04
N VAL A 40 66.95 -27.27 47.94
CA VAL A 40 67.60 -28.54 47.56
C VAL A 40 68.69 -28.93 48.55
N ALA A 41 69.47 -27.96 49.04
CA ALA A 41 70.49 -28.20 50.01
C ALA A 41 69.95 -28.63 51.41
N GLU A 42 68.76 -28.11 51.78
CA GLU A 42 68.04 -28.39 53.00
C GLU A 42 67.15 -29.64 52.91
N GLU A 43 67.15 -30.37 51.78
CA GLU A 43 66.29 -31.54 51.47
C GLU A 43 64.81 -31.29 51.62
N SER A 44 64.36 -30.04 51.42
CA SER A 44 62.97 -29.63 51.62
C SER A 44 62.11 -29.85 50.37
N VAL A 45 62.67 -30.22 49.21
CA VAL A 45 62.00 -30.46 47.97
C VAL A 45 61.37 -31.86 47.91
N ALA A 46 60.06 -31.92 47.53
CA ALA A 46 59.33 -33.18 47.38
C ALA A 46 59.20 -33.65 45.92
N GLY A 47 59.04 -32.67 44.96
CA GLY A 47 58.86 -32.95 43.53
C GLY A 47 59.09 -31.72 42.70
N ILE A 48 59.47 -31.95 41.45
CA ILE A 48 59.71 -30.90 40.46
C ILE A 48 59.00 -31.25 39.16
N VAL A 49 58.25 -30.31 38.62
CA VAL A 49 57.70 -30.37 37.26
C VAL A 49 58.36 -29.29 36.42
N THR A 50 58.94 -29.64 35.27
CA THR A 50 59.65 -28.71 34.44
C THR A 50 59.26 -28.78 32.98
N ASP A 51 59.19 -27.61 32.30
CA ASP A 51 59.04 -27.44 30.84
C ASP A 51 60.39 -27.17 30.14
N GLY A 52 61.52 -27.32 30.89
CA GLY A 52 62.85 -27.06 30.41
C GLY A 52 63.35 -25.64 30.69
N LYS A 53 62.50 -24.69 31.08
CA LYS A 53 62.84 -23.30 31.42
C LYS A 53 62.31 -22.85 32.77
N THR A 54 61.12 -23.35 33.13
CA THR A 54 60.46 -23.01 34.37
C THR A 54 60.37 -24.29 35.21
N LEU A 55 60.68 -24.22 36.46
CA LEU A 55 60.61 -25.28 37.44
C LEU A 55 59.44 -24.97 38.37
N THR A 56 58.44 -25.82 38.42
CA THR A 56 57.40 -25.81 39.46
C THR A 56 57.87 -26.76 40.56
N VAL A 57 58.20 -26.20 41.67
CA VAL A 57 58.73 -26.96 42.83
C VAL A 57 57.65 -27.14 43.85
N THR A 58 57.53 -28.37 44.32
CA THR A 58 56.66 -28.74 45.45
C THR A 58 57.56 -29.06 46.66
N THR A 59 57.43 -28.34 47.75
CA THR A 59 58.13 -28.56 48.95
C THR A 59 57.53 -29.77 49.77
N ARG A 60 58.26 -30.40 50.67
CA ARG A 60 57.70 -31.44 51.58
C ARG A 60 56.62 -30.89 52.51
N GLN A 61 56.51 -29.54 52.64
CA GLN A 61 55.47 -28.92 53.46
C GLN A 61 54.19 -28.63 52.62
N GLY A 62 54.17 -28.94 51.30
CA GLY A 62 53.08 -28.82 50.41
C GLY A 62 52.96 -27.44 49.75
N GLU A 63 53.95 -26.56 49.88
CA GLU A 63 53.99 -25.27 49.22
C GLU A 63 54.43 -25.43 47.75
N LEU A 64 53.72 -24.74 46.86
CA LEU A 64 54.02 -24.73 45.43
C LEU A 64 54.58 -23.37 45.04
N TYR A 65 55.75 -23.32 44.46
CA TYR A 65 56.32 -22.11 43.88
C TYR A 65 56.95 -22.37 42.49
N THR A 66 57.15 -21.33 41.74
CA THR A 66 57.79 -21.40 40.41
C THR A 66 59.11 -20.69 40.45
N THR A 67 60.13 -21.28 39.82
CA THR A 67 61.44 -20.64 39.64
C THR A 67 61.89 -20.82 38.19
N ARG A 68 62.71 -19.92 37.69
CA ARG A 68 63.29 -20.01 36.35
C ARG A 68 64.75 -20.37 36.43
N GLY A 69 65.14 -21.47 35.83
CA GLY A 69 66.52 -21.96 35.80
C GLY A 69 66.59 -23.30 35.07
N ALA A 70 67.79 -23.68 34.68
CA ALA A 70 68.04 -24.98 34.08
C ALA A 70 68.56 -25.95 35.14
N LEU A 71 68.10 -27.20 35.09
CA LEU A 71 68.62 -28.27 35.94
C LEU A 71 69.94 -28.77 35.33
N ASP A 72 71.08 -28.37 35.93
CA ASP A 72 72.35 -28.95 35.59
C ASP A 72 72.52 -30.37 36.09
N ALA A 73 73.41 -31.17 35.44
CA ALA A 73 73.61 -32.57 35.77
C ALA A 73 73.95 -32.78 37.27
N ALA A 74 74.69 -31.85 37.87
CA ALA A 74 75.03 -31.88 39.27
C ALA A 74 73.82 -31.68 40.24
N ILE A 75 72.88 -30.84 39.84
CA ILE A 75 71.64 -30.58 40.59
C ILE A 75 70.71 -31.80 40.44
N PHE A 76 70.65 -32.36 39.23
CA PHE A 76 69.83 -33.56 38.97
C PHE A 76 70.31 -34.78 39.76
N GLU A 77 71.65 -34.96 39.84
CA GLU A 77 72.23 -36.07 40.63
C GLU A 77 71.86 -35.95 42.12
N LYS A 78 71.97 -34.74 42.70
CA LYS A 78 71.59 -34.47 44.09
C LYS A 78 70.10 -34.71 44.34
N LEU A 79 69.23 -34.28 43.44
CA LEU A 79 67.78 -34.50 43.53
C LEU A 79 67.42 -36.00 43.46
N SER A 80 68.15 -36.73 42.61
CA SER A 80 67.99 -38.17 42.46
C SER A 80 68.40 -38.91 43.72
N GLU A 81 69.51 -38.49 44.36
CA GLU A 81 69.95 -39.03 45.63
C GLU A 81 68.95 -38.80 46.78
N GLN A 82 68.25 -37.66 46.74
CA GLN A 82 67.23 -37.24 47.69
C GLN A 82 65.85 -37.91 47.43
N GLY A 83 65.70 -38.66 46.33
CA GLY A 83 64.46 -39.32 45.95
C GLY A 83 63.39 -38.37 45.39
N VAL A 84 63.78 -37.19 44.89
CA VAL A 84 62.87 -36.22 44.33
C VAL A 84 62.46 -36.64 42.91
N VAL A 85 61.17 -36.72 42.62
CA VAL A 85 60.69 -37.07 41.30
C VAL A 85 60.68 -35.82 40.41
N VAL A 86 61.42 -35.85 39.29
CA VAL A 86 61.43 -34.80 38.27
C VAL A 86 60.59 -35.24 37.10
N ASN A 87 59.46 -34.54 36.87
CA ASN A 87 58.58 -34.75 35.72
C ASN A 87 58.80 -33.68 34.65
N TYR A 88 58.91 -34.12 33.41
CA TYR A 88 58.96 -33.22 32.25
C TYR A 88 57.60 -33.10 31.62
N GLU A 89 56.97 -31.93 31.69
CA GLU A 89 55.76 -31.61 30.95
C GLU A 89 56.09 -31.03 29.58
N THR A 90 55.75 -31.72 28.51
CA THR A 90 55.83 -31.17 27.14
C THR A 90 54.61 -30.32 26.83
N SER A 91 54.64 -29.07 27.23
CA SER A 91 53.48 -28.12 27.05
C SER A 91 53.30 -27.55 25.64
N ALA A 92 54.10 -27.99 24.66
CA ALA A 92 54.06 -27.41 23.31
C ALA A 92 52.74 -27.58 22.59
N LEU A 93 52.02 -28.68 22.80
CA LEU A 93 50.72 -28.92 22.13
C LEU A 93 49.51 -28.18 22.78
N THR A 94 49.51 -28.09 24.09
CA THR A 94 48.40 -27.46 24.85
C THR A 94 48.35 -25.95 24.62
N GLY A 95 49.49 -25.26 24.48
CA GLY A 95 49.55 -23.82 24.18
C GLY A 95 48.94 -23.46 22.83
N TRP A 96 49.21 -24.23 21.78
CA TRP A 96 48.69 -24.00 20.45
C TRP A 96 47.15 -24.28 20.34
N ILE A 97 46.66 -25.32 21.03
CA ILE A 97 45.27 -25.68 21.07
C ILE A 97 44.46 -24.59 21.78
N SER A 98 44.96 -24.05 22.88
CA SER A 98 44.35 -22.94 23.61
C SER A 98 44.20 -21.67 22.78
N PHE A 99 45.13 -21.41 21.85
CA PHE A 99 45.07 -20.26 20.95
C PHE A 99 44.15 -20.52 19.72
N LEU A 100 44.17 -21.75 19.18
CA LEU A 100 43.40 -22.10 17.98
C LEU A 100 41.88 -22.15 18.22
N ILE A 101 41.44 -22.64 19.39
CA ILE A 101 39.99 -22.74 19.69
C ILE A 101 39.24 -21.39 19.56
N PRO A 102 39.68 -20.29 20.21
CA PRO A 102 39.00 -18.98 20.06
C PRO A 102 39.08 -18.43 18.64
N VAL A 103 40.16 -18.68 17.91
CA VAL A 103 40.32 -18.22 16.50
C VAL A 103 39.34 -19.00 15.60
N VAL A 104 39.18 -20.30 15.76
CA VAL A 104 38.22 -21.11 14.97
C VAL A 104 36.81 -20.71 15.30
N LEU A 105 36.48 -20.48 16.58
CA LEU A 105 35.15 -19.99 16.99
C LEU A 105 34.87 -18.61 16.43
N LEU A 106 35.83 -17.69 16.40
CA LEU A 106 35.71 -16.37 15.80
C LEU A 106 35.48 -16.47 14.28
N LEU A 107 36.23 -17.32 13.58
CA LEU A 107 36.04 -17.58 12.14
C LEU A 107 34.69 -18.22 11.85
N ALA A 108 34.26 -19.21 12.63
CA ALA A 108 32.95 -19.82 12.49
C ALA A 108 31.82 -18.79 12.72
N PHE A 109 32.00 -17.91 13.71
CA PHE A 109 31.06 -16.82 13.98
C PHE A 109 31.03 -15.81 12.82
N LEU A 110 32.19 -15.43 12.30
CA LEU A 110 32.29 -14.52 11.15
C LEU A 110 31.60 -15.10 9.91
N VAL A 111 31.86 -16.38 9.60
CA VAL A 111 31.21 -17.09 8.48
C VAL A 111 29.69 -17.20 8.70
N TYR A 112 29.25 -17.51 9.91
CA TYR A 112 27.82 -17.53 10.25
C TYR A 112 27.18 -16.14 10.09
N PHE A 113 27.85 -15.10 10.58
CA PHE A 113 27.37 -13.72 10.47
C PHE A 113 27.33 -13.24 9.02
N LEU A 114 28.35 -13.55 8.22
CA LEU A 114 28.38 -13.24 6.79
C LEU A 114 27.28 -13.97 6.03
N ARG A 115 27.05 -15.27 6.30
CA ARG A 115 25.94 -16.02 5.70
C ARG A 115 24.59 -15.47 6.11
N LYS A 116 24.40 -15.08 7.35
CA LYS A 116 23.15 -14.48 7.85
C LYS A 116 22.96 -13.06 7.33
N SER A 117 24.03 -12.31 7.10
CA SER A 117 24.00 -10.98 6.48
C SER A 117 23.65 -11.06 4.99
N GLN A 118 24.18 -12.07 4.28
CA GLN A 118 23.85 -12.30 2.87
C GLN A 118 22.36 -12.68 2.69
N ALA A 119 21.74 -13.42 3.62
CA ALA A 119 20.31 -13.70 3.58
C ALA A 119 19.44 -12.44 3.75
N LYS A 120 19.94 -11.35 4.31
CA LYS A 120 19.28 -10.04 4.35
C LYS A 120 19.54 -9.18 3.11
N THR A 121 20.64 -9.38 2.42
CA THR A 121 20.99 -8.67 1.19
C THR A 121 20.13 -9.15 0.00
N THR A 122 19.62 -10.38 0.03
CA THR A 122 18.61 -10.86 -0.94
C THR A 122 17.28 -10.08 -0.81
N ASN A 123 16.95 -9.52 0.35
CA ASN A 123 15.80 -8.64 0.50
C ASN A 123 15.96 -7.28 -0.18
N ILE A 124 17.18 -6.78 -0.38
CA ILE A 124 17.41 -5.55 -1.15
C ILE A 124 17.23 -5.81 -2.66
N LEU A 125 17.56 -7.00 -3.12
CA LEU A 125 17.26 -7.42 -4.50
C LEU A 125 15.76 -7.67 -4.74
N SER A 126 15.02 -8.10 -3.72
CA SER A 126 13.55 -8.25 -3.81
C SER A 126 12.83 -6.89 -3.76
N LEU A 127 13.40 -5.86 -3.12
CA LEU A 127 12.90 -4.47 -3.16
C LEU A 127 12.99 -3.85 -4.58
N ARG A 128 13.85 -4.38 -5.45
CA ARG A 128 13.97 -3.96 -6.85
C ARG A 128 12.90 -4.56 -7.77
N ARG A 129 12.24 -5.64 -7.36
CA ARG A 129 11.13 -6.19 -8.14
C ARG A 129 9.92 -5.29 -7.98
N SER A 130 9.31 -4.94 -9.09
CA SER A 130 8.06 -4.21 -9.10
C SER A 130 6.99 -5.02 -8.36
N PRO A 131 6.24 -4.45 -7.41
CA PRO A 131 5.11 -5.10 -6.77
C PRO A 131 3.90 -5.19 -7.72
N HIS A 132 4.10 -4.99 -9.05
CA HIS A 132 3.02 -5.03 -10.01
C HIS A 132 2.16 -6.29 -9.80
N ARG A 133 0.88 -6.08 -9.66
CA ARG A 133 -0.08 -7.16 -9.57
C ARG A 133 -0.41 -7.61 -11.00
N GLU A 134 0.19 -8.73 -11.42
CA GLU A 134 -0.31 -9.42 -12.61
C GLU A 134 -1.70 -9.96 -12.27
N ILE A 135 -2.71 -9.42 -12.91
CA ILE A 135 -4.08 -9.89 -12.73
C ILE A 135 -4.22 -11.21 -13.45
N SER A 136 -4.63 -12.25 -12.72
CA SER A 136 -4.80 -13.61 -13.30
C SER A 136 -5.90 -13.62 -14.36
N GLU A 137 -5.87 -14.61 -15.24
CA GLU A 137 -6.86 -14.77 -16.32
C GLU A 137 -8.31 -14.81 -15.80
N ALA A 138 -8.53 -15.26 -14.56
CA ALA A 138 -9.85 -15.27 -13.94
C ALA A 138 -10.38 -13.85 -13.61
N ASP A 139 -9.48 -12.91 -13.28
CA ASP A 139 -9.86 -11.51 -13.01
C ASP A 139 -9.93 -10.64 -14.29
N SER A 140 -9.50 -11.16 -15.44
CA SER A 140 -9.51 -10.45 -16.73
C SER A 140 -10.79 -10.70 -17.57
N GLN A 141 -11.84 -11.28 -16.98
CA GLN A 141 -13.13 -11.50 -17.64
C GLN A 141 -13.99 -10.24 -17.78
N VAL A 142 -13.53 -9.10 -17.26
CA VAL A 142 -14.23 -7.83 -17.40
C VAL A 142 -14.19 -7.36 -18.84
N THR A 143 -15.34 -7.07 -19.42
CA THR A 143 -15.51 -6.59 -20.80
C THR A 143 -16.20 -5.22 -20.81
N PHE A 144 -16.32 -4.58 -21.95
CA PHE A 144 -17.08 -3.33 -22.08
C PHE A 144 -18.57 -3.48 -21.74
N ALA A 145 -19.10 -4.69 -21.76
CA ALA A 145 -20.48 -4.97 -21.31
C ALA A 145 -20.65 -4.81 -19.80
N ASP A 146 -19.56 -4.80 -19.03
CA ASP A 146 -19.54 -4.61 -17.58
C ASP A 146 -19.25 -3.15 -17.18
N VAL A 147 -19.04 -2.27 -18.17
CA VAL A 147 -18.83 -0.83 -17.98
C VAL A 147 -20.08 -0.09 -18.43
N GLY A 148 -20.79 0.54 -17.51
CA GLY A 148 -21.97 1.35 -17.83
C GLY A 148 -21.59 2.78 -18.16
N GLY A 149 -22.15 3.32 -19.24
CA GLY A 149 -21.87 4.66 -19.75
C GLY A 149 -20.49 4.79 -20.38
N CYS A 150 -20.00 6.02 -20.51
CA CYS A 150 -18.69 6.33 -21.07
C CYS A 150 -18.52 5.90 -22.54
N GLU A 151 -19.60 5.96 -23.34
CA GLU A 151 -19.58 5.47 -24.73
C GLU A 151 -18.47 6.09 -25.58
N ASN A 152 -18.26 7.40 -25.48
CA ASN A 152 -17.16 8.07 -26.19
C ASN A 152 -15.78 7.49 -25.79
N ALA A 153 -15.58 7.19 -24.49
CA ALA A 153 -14.34 6.59 -24.03
C ALA A 153 -14.17 5.15 -24.52
N LYS A 154 -15.26 4.38 -24.60
CA LYS A 154 -15.26 3.03 -25.16
C LYS A 154 -14.93 3.06 -26.66
N GLU A 155 -15.52 3.98 -27.42
CA GLU A 155 -15.27 4.14 -28.85
C GLU A 155 -13.79 4.50 -29.10
N GLU A 156 -13.25 5.48 -28.39
CA GLU A 156 -11.85 5.86 -28.51
C GLU A 156 -10.87 4.74 -28.09
N LEU A 157 -11.23 3.92 -27.11
CA LEU A 157 -10.46 2.74 -26.72
C LEU A 157 -10.62 1.58 -27.69
N GLY A 158 -11.68 1.57 -28.53
CA GLY A 158 -11.89 0.59 -29.59
C GLY A 158 -10.71 0.49 -30.54
N ASP A 159 -10.12 1.62 -30.92
CA ASP A 159 -8.92 1.66 -31.78
C ASP A 159 -7.74 0.92 -31.12
N VAL A 160 -7.58 1.08 -29.79
CA VAL A 160 -6.52 0.42 -29.03
C VAL A 160 -6.75 -1.11 -28.99
N ILE A 161 -7.99 -1.53 -28.83
CA ILE A 161 -8.40 -2.93 -28.84
C ILE A 161 -8.12 -3.56 -30.20
N ASP A 162 -8.53 -2.88 -31.26
CA ASP A 162 -8.32 -3.36 -32.64
C ASP A 162 -6.83 -3.50 -32.96
N PHE A 163 -6.01 -2.57 -32.51
CA PHE A 163 -4.56 -2.69 -32.65
C PHE A 163 -3.99 -3.89 -31.91
N LEU A 164 -4.38 -4.10 -30.66
CA LEU A 164 -3.88 -5.23 -29.88
C LEU A 164 -4.30 -6.57 -30.50
N LYS A 165 -5.51 -6.64 -31.07
CA LYS A 165 -6.05 -7.82 -31.77
C LYS A 165 -5.41 -8.06 -33.13
N ALA A 166 -5.24 -7.01 -33.95
CA ALA A 166 -4.81 -7.11 -35.34
C ALA A 166 -3.77 -6.03 -35.69
N PRO A 167 -2.56 -6.03 -35.10
CA PRO A 167 -1.56 -4.97 -35.28
C PRO A 167 -1.10 -4.79 -36.73
N GLN A 168 -1.11 -5.86 -37.52
CA GLN A 168 -0.61 -5.86 -38.90
C GLN A 168 -1.38 -4.88 -39.79
N ARG A 169 -2.71 -4.84 -39.66
CA ARG A 169 -3.57 -3.90 -40.43
C ARG A 169 -3.17 -2.44 -40.25
N TRP A 170 -2.78 -2.07 -39.05
CA TRP A 170 -2.39 -0.71 -38.68
C TRP A 170 -0.97 -0.39 -39.17
N LEU A 171 -0.06 -1.37 -39.09
CA LEU A 171 1.31 -1.26 -39.58
C LEU A 171 1.34 -1.12 -41.11
N ASP A 172 0.54 -1.91 -41.82
CA ASP A 172 0.45 -1.89 -43.30
C ASP A 172 -0.17 -0.56 -43.81
N ALA A 173 -1.10 0.00 -43.03
CA ALA A 173 -1.67 1.32 -43.31
C ALA A 173 -0.72 2.49 -42.96
N GLY A 174 0.45 2.24 -42.36
CA GLY A 174 1.42 3.26 -41.96
C GLY A 174 0.97 4.13 -40.80
N VAL A 175 -0.12 3.77 -40.13
CA VAL A 175 -0.68 4.54 -39.03
C VAL A 175 0.22 4.44 -37.79
N ARG A 176 0.43 5.55 -37.13
CA ARG A 176 1.12 5.60 -35.82
C ARG A 176 0.07 5.56 -34.73
N LEU A 177 0.00 4.43 -34.04
CA LEU A 177 -0.87 4.31 -32.89
C LEU A 177 -0.28 4.98 -31.65
N PRO A 178 -1.15 5.48 -30.77
CA PRO A 178 -0.71 6.00 -29.49
C PRO A 178 -0.06 4.88 -28.68
N ARG A 179 1.12 5.15 -28.15
CA ARG A 179 1.84 4.23 -27.23
C ARG A 179 1.23 4.25 -25.85
N GLY A 180 0.67 5.40 -25.49
CA GLY A 180 0.05 5.65 -24.21
C GLY A 180 -1.25 6.41 -24.35
N VAL A 181 -2.22 6.05 -23.52
CA VAL A 181 -3.51 6.70 -23.39
C VAL A 181 -3.68 7.15 -21.95
N LEU A 182 -4.05 8.42 -21.76
CA LEU A 182 -4.40 8.98 -20.46
C LEU A 182 -5.92 8.99 -20.27
N LEU A 183 -6.39 8.30 -19.26
CA LEU A 183 -7.76 8.37 -18.78
C LEU A 183 -7.85 9.47 -17.71
N GLU A 184 -8.51 10.57 -18.03
CA GLU A 184 -8.66 11.71 -17.13
C GLU A 184 -10.11 11.88 -16.70
N GLY A 185 -10.34 12.15 -15.42
CA GLY A 185 -11.70 12.36 -14.90
C GLY A 185 -11.79 12.22 -13.38
N PRO A 186 -12.96 12.50 -12.81
CA PRO A 186 -13.19 12.44 -11.38
C PRO A 186 -12.94 11.04 -10.78
N PRO A 187 -12.72 10.93 -9.45
CA PRO A 187 -12.57 9.65 -8.80
C PRO A 187 -13.88 8.83 -8.86
N GLY A 188 -13.74 7.51 -8.97
CA GLY A 188 -14.89 6.59 -8.98
C GLY A 188 -15.69 6.53 -10.29
N CYS A 189 -15.25 7.20 -11.37
CA CYS A 189 -15.94 7.17 -12.69
C CYS A 189 -15.58 5.96 -13.55
N GLY A 190 -14.88 4.95 -13.02
CA GLY A 190 -14.64 3.68 -13.73
C GLY A 190 -13.39 3.64 -14.60
N LYS A 191 -12.40 4.56 -14.44
CA LYS A 191 -11.14 4.55 -15.20
C LYS A 191 -10.39 3.23 -15.13
N THR A 192 -10.23 2.69 -13.94
CA THR A 192 -9.58 1.38 -13.69
C THR A 192 -10.39 0.23 -14.30
N LEU A 193 -11.73 0.32 -14.26
CA LEU A 193 -12.62 -0.68 -14.85
C LEU A 193 -12.54 -0.67 -16.39
N LEU A 194 -12.50 0.52 -17.01
CA LEU A 194 -12.28 0.68 -18.45
C LEU A 194 -10.95 0.05 -18.90
N ALA A 195 -9.86 0.28 -18.15
CA ALA A 195 -8.56 -0.29 -18.47
C ALA A 195 -8.57 -1.84 -18.38
N ARG A 196 -9.27 -2.40 -17.38
CA ARG A 196 -9.47 -3.85 -17.28
C ARG A 196 -10.29 -4.39 -18.45
N ALA A 197 -11.34 -3.68 -18.84
CA ALA A 197 -12.17 -4.07 -19.97
C ALA A 197 -11.40 -4.11 -21.29
N VAL A 198 -10.48 -3.17 -21.54
CA VAL A 198 -9.57 -3.21 -22.69
C VAL A 198 -8.74 -4.49 -22.70
N ALA A 199 -8.19 -4.87 -21.56
CA ALA A 199 -7.40 -6.10 -21.46
C ALA A 199 -8.25 -7.35 -21.67
N GLY A 200 -9.47 -7.39 -21.08
CA GLY A 200 -10.41 -8.50 -21.26
C GLY A 200 -10.86 -8.66 -22.70
N GLU A 201 -11.20 -7.57 -23.38
CA GLU A 201 -11.60 -7.57 -24.80
C GLU A 201 -10.48 -8.06 -25.73
N THR A 202 -9.22 -7.84 -25.36
CA THR A 202 -8.05 -8.21 -26.17
C THR A 202 -7.39 -9.51 -25.76
N ASN A 203 -7.83 -10.11 -24.66
CA ASN A 203 -7.16 -11.25 -24.02
C ASN A 203 -5.65 -10.98 -23.78
N ALA A 204 -5.31 -9.72 -23.54
CA ALA A 204 -3.94 -9.29 -23.25
C ALA A 204 -3.62 -9.45 -21.76
N LYS A 205 -2.35 -9.66 -21.44
CA LYS A 205 -1.90 -9.69 -20.05
C LYS A 205 -2.04 -8.29 -19.43
N PHE A 206 -2.63 -8.22 -18.25
CA PHE A 206 -2.89 -6.96 -17.56
C PHE A 206 -1.97 -6.77 -16.36
N PHE A 207 -1.20 -5.68 -16.39
CA PHE A 207 -0.30 -5.27 -15.31
C PHE A 207 -0.87 -4.02 -14.65
N LEU A 208 -1.32 -4.16 -13.40
CA LEU A 208 -1.83 -3.07 -12.60
C LEU A 208 -0.75 -2.58 -11.64
N VAL A 209 -0.54 -1.28 -11.60
CA VAL A 209 0.36 -0.61 -10.65
C VAL A 209 -0.21 0.76 -10.29
N SER A 210 -0.05 1.17 -9.02
CA SER A 210 -0.30 2.55 -8.63
C SER A 210 0.96 3.41 -8.81
N GLY A 211 0.80 4.64 -9.31
CA GLY A 211 1.90 5.60 -9.36
C GLY A 211 2.58 5.82 -8.01
N SER A 212 1.82 5.71 -6.91
CA SER A 212 2.36 5.80 -5.56
C SER A 212 3.36 4.69 -5.20
N GLU A 213 3.25 3.50 -5.82
CA GLU A 213 4.15 2.37 -5.58
C GLU A 213 5.56 2.59 -6.17
N PHE A 214 5.70 3.57 -7.04
CA PHE A 214 6.99 3.98 -7.58
C PHE A 214 7.68 5.04 -6.74
N VAL A 215 6.99 5.66 -5.77
CA VAL A 215 7.56 6.67 -4.88
C VAL A 215 8.07 5.97 -3.62
N GLU A 216 9.38 5.90 -3.48
CA GLU A 216 10.05 5.23 -2.36
C GLU A 216 11.00 6.20 -1.65
N MET A 217 11.42 5.83 -0.43
CA MET A 217 12.40 6.62 0.33
C MET A 217 13.85 6.40 -0.15
N PHE A 218 14.10 5.31 -0.90
CA PHE A 218 15.43 4.95 -1.36
C PHE A 218 15.64 5.32 -2.82
N VAL A 219 16.64 6.15 -3.09
CA VAL A 219 16.98 6.64 -4.43
C VAL A 219 17.23 5.48 -5.40
N GLY A 220 16.56 5.52 -6.55
CA GLY A 220 16.73 4.58 -7.66
C GLY A 220 15.90 3.30 -7.56
N VAL A 221 15.18 3.03 -6.47
CA VAL A 221 14.30 1.86 -6.35
C VAL A 221 13.08 2.02 -7.25
N GLY A 222 12.43 3.18 -7.24
CA GLY A 222 11.29 3.49 -8.11
C GLY A 222 11.64 3.35 -9.59
N ALA A 223 12.76 3.92 -10.02
CA ALA A 223 13.25 3.78 -11.40
C ALA A 223 13.54 2.32 -11.80
N ALA A 224 14.06 1.52 -10.88
CA ALA A 224 14.31 0.10 -11.14
C ALA A 224 12.99 -0.70 -11.28
N ARG A 225 11.96 -0.38 -10.47
CA ARG A 225 10.63 -0.99 -10.58
C ARG A 225 9.93 -0.64 -11.89
N VAL A 226 10.01 0.61 -12.32
CA VAL A 226 9.48 1.03 -13.62
C VAL A 226 10.12 0.18 -14.73
N ARG A 227 11.45 0.06 -14.75
CA ARG A 227 12.14 -0.74 -15.77
C ARG A 227 11.72 -2.20 -15.75
N ASP A 228 11.66 -2.85 -14.58
CA ASP A 228 11.26 -4.24 -14.41
C ASP A 228 9.83 -4.49 -14.91
N LEU A 229 8.89 -3.60 -14.59
CA LEU A 229 7.51 -3.64 -15.08
C LEU A 229 7.46 -3.64 -16.60
N PHE A 230 8.11 -2.67 -17.24
CA PHE A 230 8.08 -2.51 -18.69
C PHE A 230 8.80 -3.67 -19.43
N GLU A 231 9.93 -4.14 -18.91
CA GLU A 231 10.60 -5.34 -19.43
C GLU A 231 9.72 -6.59 -19.33
N THR A 232 8.99 -6.74 -18.23
CA THR A 232 8.09 -7.86 -18.03
C THR A 232 6.89 -7.76 -18.97
N ALA A 233 6.32 -6.59 -19.17
CA ALA A 233 5.22 -6.35 -20.09
C ALA A 233 5.62 -6.68 -21.54
N VAL A 234 6.81 -6.29 -21.99
CA VAL A 234 7.32 -6.62 -23.34
C VAL A 234 7.53 -8.13 -23.49
N LYS A 235 8.07 -8.81 -22.48
CA LYS A 235 8.28 -10.27 -22.51
C LYS A 235 6.97 -11.05 -22.59
N LYS A 236 5.89 -10.50 -22.04
CA LYS A 236 4.56 -11.13 -21.98
C LYS A 236 3.55 -10.53 -22.96
N ALA A 237 4.01 -9.84 -23.98
CA ALA A 237 3.13 -9.25 -25.01
C ALA A 237 2.27 -10.30 -25.74
N PRO A 238 1.00 -9.99 -26.10
CA PRO A 238 0.34 -8.69 -25.97
C PRO A 238 -0.01 -8.35 -24.52
N SER A 239 0.23 -7.11 -24.14
CA SER A 239 0.02 -6.69 -22.76
C SER A 239 -0.48 -5.25 -22.65
N VAL A 240 -1.25 -5.00 -21.59
CA VAL A 240 -1.72 -3.69 -21.17
C VAL A 240 -1.07 -3.35 -19.83
N VAL A 241 -0.32 -2.28 -19.77
CA VAL A 241 0.23 -1.73 -18.53
C VAL A 241 -0.68 -0.61 -18.08
N PHE A 242 -1.31 -0.76 -16.94
CA PHE A 242 -2.16 0.28 -16.36
C PHE A 242 -1.50 0.91 -15.14
N ILE A 243 -1.29 2.23 -15.22
CA ILE A 243 -0.70 3.04 -14.15
C ILE A 243 -1.81 3.92 -13.58
N ASP A 244 -2.32 3.55 -12.41
CA ASP A 244 -3.31 4.37 -11.70
C ASP A 244 -2.61 5.49 -10.92
N GLU A 245 -3.32 6.58 -10.64
CA GLU A 245 -2.78 7.74 -9.92
C GLU A 245 -1.45 8.23 -10.49
N LEU A 246 -1.37 8.39 -11.80
CA LEU A 246 -0.13 8.82 -12.48
C LEU A 246 0.43 10.13 -11.90
N ASP A 247 -0.42 11.01 -11.39
CA ASP A 247 -0.04 12.27 -10.73
C ASP A 247 0.84 12.09 -9.48
N ALA A 248 0.86 10.91 -8.88
CA ALA A 248 1.78 10.61 -7.77
C ALA A 248 3.26 10.69 -8.21
N VAL A 249 3.58 10.23 -9.44
CA VAL A 249 4.94 10.26 -10.02
C VAL A 249 5.10 11.39 -11.02
N GLY A 250 4.05 11.63 -11.82
CA GLY A 250 4.08 12.50 -12.98
C GLY A 250 3.87 13.98 -12.70
N ARG A 251 3.93 14.46 -11.46
CA ARG A 251 3.68 15.85 -11.12
C ARG A 251 4.79 16.77 -11.63
N ARG A 252 4.41 17.97 -12.09
CA ARG A 252 5.34 19.03 -12.53
C ARG A 252 6.39 19.34 -11.48
N ARG A 253 7.60 19.66 -11.92
CA ARG A 253 8.71 20.10 -11.08
C ARG A 253 8.31 21.32 -10.26
N GLY A 254 8.39 21.22 -8.95
CA GLY A 254 8.17 22.32 -8.02
C GLY A 254 9.48 22.77 -7.40
N SER A 255 9.55 23.99 -6.88
CA SER A 255 10.71 24.55 -6.20
C SER A 255 10.97 24.00 -4.80
N GLY A 256 10.50 22.78 -4.51
CA GLY A 256 10.72 22.14 -3.21
C GLY A 256 12.13 21.54 -3.09
N ILE A 257 12.82 21.85 -2.00
CA ILE A 257 14.14 21.29 -1.66
C ILE A 257 13.92 20.06 -0.77
N GLY A 258 14.33 18.85 -1.24
CA GLY A 258 14.26 17.63 -0.43
C GLY A 258 14.58 16.36 -1.21
N SER A 259 15.18 15.36 -0.57
CA SER A 259 15.61 14.08 -1.16
C SER A 259 14.47 13.25 -1.80
N SER A 260 13.24 13.42 -1.36
CA SER A 260 12.06 12.77 -1.95
C SER A 260 11.68 13.34 -3.33
N HIS A 261 12.13 14.57 -3.66
CA HIS A 261 11.92 15.17 -4.97
C HIS A 261 12.86 14.58 -6.02
N ASP A 262 14.13 14.36 -5.66
CA ASP A 262 15.14 13.79 -6.56
C ASP A 262 14.79 12.35 -6.98
N GLU A 263 14.27 11.55 -6.05
CA GLU A 263 13.85 10.18 -6.33
C GLU A 263 12.64 10.14 -7.28
N ARG A 264 11.63 10.99 -7.02
CA ARG A 264 10.45 11.10 -7.89
C ARG A 264 10.84 11.55 -9.30
N GLU A 265 11.76 12.53 -9.42
CA GLU A 265 12.24 13.00 -10.72
C GLU A 265 13.01 11.91 -11.46
N GLN A 266 13.86 11.15 -10.77
CA GLN A 266 14.58 10.02 -11.36
C GLN A 266 13.59 8.95 -11.86
N THR A 267 12.56 8.67 -11.11
CA THR A 267 11.52 7.71 -11.47
C THR A 267 10.70 8.19 -12.66
N LEU A 268 10.31 9.46 -12.68
CA LEU A 268 9.65 10.10 -13.82
C LEU A 268 10.51 10.02 -15.09
N ASN A 269 11.79 10.38 -14.99
CA ASN A 269 12.71 10.30 -16.12
C ASN A 269 12.84 8.86 -16.64
N GLN A 270 12.89 7.85 -15.75
CA GLN A 270 12.91 6.45 -16.16
C GLN A 270 11.59 6.03 -16.86
N LEU A 271 10.43 6.51 -16.38
CA LEU A 271 9.15 6.27 -17.03
C LEU A 271 9.14 6.87 -18.45
N LEU A 272 9.63 8.10 -18.63
CA LEU A 272 9.76 8.73 -19.93
C LEU A 272 10.67 7.94 -20.87
N VAL A 273 11.81 7.45 -20.38
CA VAL A 273 12.74 6.59 -21.15
C VAL A 273 12.07 5.29 -21.57
N CYS A 274 11.31 4.65 -20.68
CA CYS A 274 10.59 3.42 -21.01
C CYS A 274 9.50 3.67 -22.06
N LEU A 275 8.73 4.76 -21.95
CA LEU A 275 7.71 5.14 -22.94
C LEU A 275 8.34 5.43 -24.32
N ASP A 276 9.47 6.11 -24.37
CA ASP A 276 10.20 6.38 -25.62
C ASP A 276 10.82 5.11 -26.21
N GLY A 277 11.21 4.15 -25.37
CA GLY A 277 11.94 2.95 -25.71
C GLY A 277 11.12 1.85 -26.43
N PHE A 278 9.79 1.93 -26.46
CA PHE A 278 8.96 0.94 -27.13
C PHE A 278 9.21 0.91 -28.65
N LYS A 279 9.37 -0.30 -29.17
CA LYS A 279 9.41 -0.56 -30.62
C LYS A 279 7.96 -0.66 -31.15
N ARG A 280 7.79 -0.39 -32.44
CA ARG A 280 6.46 -0.46 -33.09
C ARG A 280 5.77 -1.83 -32.99
N ASN A 281 6.53 -2.90 -32.80
CA ASN A 281 6.05 -4.28 -32.78
C ASN A 281 5.88 -4.88 -31.37
N ASP A 282 6.10 -4.09 -30.29
CA ASP A 282 6.12 -4.65 -28.94
C ASP A 282 4.74 -5.10 -28.43
N ARG A 283 3.66 -4.72 -29.10
CA ARG A 283 2.26 -5.03 -28.73
C ARG A 283 1.99 -4.78 -27.24
N VAL A 284 2.54 -3.68 -26.73
CA VAL A 284 2.33 -3.19 -25.37
C VAL A 284 1.65 -1.83 -25.46
N VAL A 285 0.56 -1.68 -24.75
CA VAL A 285 -0.14 -0.39 -24.61
C VAL A 285 -0.09 0.04 -23.16
N VAL A 286 0.22 1.31 -22.95
CA VAL A 286 0.22 1.93 -21.61
C VAL A 286 -1.07 2.72 -21.46
N LEU A 287 -1.89 2.34 -20.50
CA LEU A 287 -3.03 3.12 -20.05
C LEU A 287 -2.63 3.78 -18.74
N ALA A 288 -2.80 5.06 -18.62
CA ALA A 288 -2.56 5.79 -17.38
C ALA A 288 -3.85 6.47 -16.91
N ALA A 289 -4.07 6.57 -15.61
CA ALA A 289 -5.21 7.27 -15.07
C ALA A 289 -4.77 8.36 -14.10
N THR A 290 -5.51 9.48 -14.12
CA THR A 290 -5.35 10.57 -13.16
C THR A 290 -6.67 11.24 -12.84
N ASN A 291 -6.79 11.71 -11.62
CA ASN A 291 -7.89 12.61 -11.20
C ASN A 291 -7.49 14.09 -11.35
N ARG A 292 -6.21 14.37 -11.60
CA ARG A 292 -5.64 15.71 -11.62
C ARG A 292 -4.74 15.95 -12.84
N PRO A 293 -5.31 16.04 -14.04
CA PRO A 293 -4.52 16.26 -15.26
C PRO A 293 -3.77 17.59 -15.26
N ASP A 294 -4.22 18.57 -14.47
CA ASP A 294 -3.64 19.91 -14.31
C ASP A 294 -2.23 19.90 -13.70
N VAL A 295 -1.92 18.91 -12.86
CA VAL A 295 -0.63 18.83 -12.17
C VAL A 295 0.42 18.01 -12.91
N LEU A 296 0.04 17.28 -13.97
CA LEU A 296 0.96 16.43 -14.72
C LEU A 296 2.05 17.22 -15.46
N ASP A 297 3.26 16.63 -15.48
CA ASP A 297 4.36 17.14 -16.28
C ASP A 297 4.03 17.03 -17.77
N THR A 298 4.20 18.14 -18.49
CA THR A 298 3.93 18.22 -19.93
C THR A 298 4.79 17.25 -20.75
N ALA A 299 5.94 16.82 -20.22
CA ALA A 299 6.79 15.84 -20.86
C ALA A 299 6.14 14.46 -21.01
N LEU A 300 5.24 14.07 -20.08
CA LEU A 300 4.51 12.81 -20.15
C LEU A 300 3.50 12.80 -21.32
N VAL A 301 2.86 13.92 -21.57
CA VAL A 301 1.74 14.05 -22.50
C VAL A 301 2.15 14.60 -23.87
N ARG A 302 3.45 14.48 -24.19
CA ARG A 302 3.98 14.83 -25.53
C ARG A 302 3.73 13.71 -26.53
N PRO A 303 3.57 14.06 -27.83
CA PRO A 303 3.45 13.06 -28.90
C PRO A 303 4.56 12.02 -28.86
N GLY A 304 4.18 10.75 -29.00
CA GLY A 304 5.10 9.60 -28.93
C GLY A 304 5.22 8.96 -27.55
N ARG A 305 4.57 9.50 -26.53
CA ARG A 305 4.49 8.97 -25.15
C ARG A 305 3.04 8.68 -24.77
N ILE A 306 2.41 9.54 -23.98
CA ILE A 306 0.97 9.49 -23.68
C ILE A 306 0.32 10.58 -24.55
N ASP A 307 0.05 10.24 -25.77
CA ASP A 307 -0.34 11.18 -26.82
C ASP A 307 -1.86 11.24 -27.03
N ARG A 308 -2.61 10.26 -26.54
CA ARG A 308 -4.08 10.28 -26.54
C ARG A 308 -4.61 10.56 -25.13
N ARG A 309 -5.55 11.50 -25.02
CA ARG A 309 -6.24 11.81 -23.77
C ARG A 309 -7.71 11.51 -23.92
N ILE A 310 -8.24 10.66 -23.08
CA ILE A 310 -9.64 10.26 -23.06
C ILE A 310 -10.26 10.77 -21.77
N ARG A 311 -11.26 11.61 -21.90
CA ARG A 311 -11.99 12.13 -20.76
C ARG A 311 -13.09 11.17 -20.36
N VAL A 312 -13.06 10.73 -19.12
CA VAL A 312 -14.12 9.95 -18.49
C VAL A 312 -14.95 10.90 -17.62
N PRO A 313 -16.10 11.36 -18.09
CA PRO A 313 -16.92 12.35 -17.40
C PRO A 313 -17.64 11.72 -16.19
N GLU A 314 -18.25 12.57 -15.40
CA GLU A 314 -19.27 12.14 -14.44
C GLU A 314 -20.43 11.46 -15.15
N LEU A 315 -21.08 10.51 -14.47
CA LEU A 315 -22.19 9.76 -15.04
C LEU A 315 -23.42 10.65 -15.17
N ASN A 316 -23.93 10.80 -16.39
CA ASN A 316 -25.26 11.36 -16.63
C ASN A 316 -26.36 10.38 -16.20
N GLU A 317 -27.62 10.75 -16.25
CA GLU A 317 -28.74 9.90 -15.81
C GLU A 317 -28.78 8.58 -16.57
N ALA A 318 -28.64 8.59 -17.89
CA ALA A 318 -28.66 7.38 -18.71
C ALA A 318 -27.52 6.43 -18.33
N ALA A 319 -26.30 6.96 -18.15
CA ALA A 319 -25.14 6.18 -17.72
C ALA A 319 -25.32 5.57 -16.30
N ARG A 320 -25.96 6.33 -15.38
CA ARG A 320 -26.29 5.78 -14.05
C ARG A 320 -27.29 4.63 -14.14
N VAL A 321 -28.28 4.71 -15.01
CA VAL A 321 -29.22 3.58 -15.24
C VAL A 321 -28.50 2.36 -15.74
N GLU A 322 -27.55 2.51 -16.67
CA GLU A 322 -26.75 1.38 -17.16
C GLU A 322 -25.87 0.77 -16.06
N VAL A 323 -25.19 1.61 -15.27
CA VAL A 323 -24.42 1.12 -14.12
C VAL A 323 -25.29 0.38 -13.13
N LEU A 324 -26.48 0.90 -12.80
CA LEU A 324 -27.42 0.24 -11.91
C LEU A 324 -27.89 -1.11 -12.47
N LYS A 325 -28.19 -1.20 -13.78
CA LYS A 325 -28.53 -2.46 -14.46
C LYS A 325 -27.40 -3.49 -14.35
N ILE A 326 -26.15 -3.06 -14.54
CA ILE A 326 -24.98 -3.94 -14.40
C ILE A 326 -24.82 -4.39 -12.96
N GLN A 327 -24.87 -3.49 -12.00
CA GLN A 327 -24.67 -3.77 -10.58
C GLN A 327 -25.82 -4.58 -9.93
N THR A 328 -26.99 -4.57 -10.53
CA THR A 328 -28.14 -5.39 -10.10
C THR A 328 -28.25 -6.72 -10.83
N ARG A 329 -27.40 -6.98 -11.83
CA ARG A 329 -27.39 -8.24 -12.58
C ARG A 329 -27.20 -9.42 -11.62
N GLY A 330 -28.14 -10.37 -11.62
CA GLY A 330 -28.11 -11.54 -10.73
C GLY A 330 -28.53 -11.28 -9.28
N LYS A 331 -28.92 -10.06 -8.92
CA LYS A 331 -29.49 -9.75 -7.61
C LYS A 331 -31.03 -9.88 -7.68
N PRO A 332 -31.70 -10.33 -6.61
CA PRO A 332 -33.17 -10.49 -6.60
C PRO A 332 -33.88 -9.15 -6.40
N VAL A 333 -33.87 -8.31 -7.43
CA VAL A 333 -34.53 -7.00 -7.44
C VAL A 333 -36.01 -7.19 -7.79
N ASP A 334 -36.93 -6.65 -6.97
CA ASP A 334 -38.36 -6.79 -7.12
C ASP A 334 -38.97 -5.47 -7.62
N SER A 335 -39.33 -5.45 -8.91
CA SER A 335 -40.11 -4.38 -9.56
C SER A 335 -39.63 -2.94 -9.28
N VAL A 336 -38.31 -2.75 -9.16
CA VAL A 336 -37.70 -1.44 -8.90
C VAL A 336 -37.48 -0.68 -10.22
N ASP A 337 -38.02 0.55 -10.30
CA ASP A 337 -37.70 1.45 -11.40
C ASP A 337 -36.25 2.01 -11.23
N LEU A 338 -35.31 1.42 -11.97
CA LEU A 338 -33.91 1.87 -11.94
C LEU A 338 -33.71 3.28 -12.52
N GLN A 339 -34.65 3.78 -13.32
CA GLN A 339 -34.62 5.17 -13.79
C GLN A 339 -34.91 6.14 -12.65
N GLU A 340 -35.91 5.82 -11.82
CA GLU A 340 -36.18 6.61 -10.62
C GLU A 340 -34.97 6.62 -9.68
N ILE A 341 -34.37 5.45 -9.41
CA ILE A 341 -33.18 5.36 -8.56
C ILE A 341 -32.01 6.17 -9.16
N ALA A 342 -31.80 6.12 -10.48
CA ALA A 342 -30.78 6.89 -11.15
C ALA A 342 -30.98 8.40 -11.05
N ARG A 343 -32.24 8.88 -11.07
CA ARG A 343 -32.56 10.30 -10.85
C ARG A 343 -32.24 10.71 -9.41
N LEU A 344 -32.70 9.91 -8.44
CA LEU A 344 -32.42 10.16 -7.02
C LEU A 344 -30.91 10.14 -6.71
N ALA A 345 -30.14 9.29 -7.40
CA ALA A 345 -28.69 9.18 -7.27
C ALA A 345 -27.90 10.22 -8.10
N ALA A 346 -28.47 11.40 -8.36
CA ALA A 346 -27.80 12.47 -9.08
C ALA A 346 -26.44 12.81 -8.44
N GLY A 347 -25.35 12.85 -9.26
CA GLY A 347 -23.98 13.10 -8.82
C GLY A 347 -23.29 11.91 -8.11
N PHE A 348 -23.90 10.73 -8.12
CA PHE A 348 -23.19 9.53 -7.67
C PHE A 348 -22.23 9.07 -8.76
N SER A 349 -21.01 8.73 -8.34
CA SER A 349 -20.04 8.05 -9.18
C SER A 349 -20.38 6.56 -9.31
N GLY A 350 -19.74 5.86 -10.26
CA GLY A 350 -19.89 4.42 -10.44
C GLY A 350 -19.63 3.62 -9.16
N ALA A 351 -18.60 3.98 -8.41
CA ALA A 351 -18.27 3.35 -7.13
C ALA A 351 -19.36 3.58 -6.07
N ARG A 352 -19.95 4.78 -6.03
CA ARG A 352 -21.06 5.05 -5.11
C ARG A 352 -22.33 4.29 -5.48
N LEU A 353 -22.60 4.11 -6.78
CA LEU A 353 -23.73 3.30 -7.25
C LEU A 353 -23.55 1.80 -6.94
N GLU A 354 -22.33 1.30 -7.07
CA GLU A 354 -21.98 -0.06 -6.67
C GLU A 354 -22.23 -0.28 -5.18
N ASN A 355 -21.75 0.66 -4.33
CA ASN A 355 -21.98 0.59 -2.89
C ASN A 355 -23.45 0.71 -2.54
N LEU A 356 -24.20 1.60 -3.20
CA LEU A 356 -25.65 1.73 -3.05
C LEU A 356 -26.36 0.40 -3.32
N CYS A 357 -26.03 -0.27 -4.41
CA CYS A 357 -26.63 -1.57 -4.75
C CYS A 357 -26.27 -2.67 -3.75
N ASN A 358 -25.08 -2.59 -3.15
CA ASN A 358 -24.65 -3.52 -2.12
C ASN A 358 -25.36 -3.27 -0.79
N GLU A 359 -25.46 -2.02 -0.36
CA GLU A 359 -26.18 -1.64 0.87
C GLU A 359 -27.68 -1.95 0.78
N ALA A 360 -28.30 -1.67 -0.36
CA ALA A 360 -29.69 -2.06 -0.60
C ALA A 360 -29.91 -3.58 -0.47
N ALA A 361 -28.98 -4.38 -1.00
CA ALA A 361 -29.02 -5.83 -0.85
C ALA A 361 -28.84 -6.28 0.61
N LEU A 362 -27.93 -5.64 1.36
CA LEU A 362 -27.74 -5.92 2.79
C LEU A 362 -28.98 -5.59 3.62
N LEU A 363 -29.64 -4.46 3.33
CA LEU A 363 -30.89 -4.08 3.98
C LEU A 363 -32.01 -5.10 3.69
N ALA A 364 -32.14 -5.55 2.45
CA ALA A 364 -33.08 -6.58 2.07
C ALA A 364 -32.82 -7.91 2.81
N VAL A 365 -31.56 -8.32 2.96
CA VAL A 365 -31.19 -9.51 3.75
C VAL A 365 -31.54 -9.34 5.23
N ARG A 366 -31.29 -8.17 5.82
CA ARG A 366 -31.64 -7.88 7.22
C ARG A 366 -33.14 -7.89 7.43
N ARG A 367 -33.93 -7.34 6.49
CA ARG A 367 -35.39 -7.34 6.52
C ARG A 367 -35.94 -8.76 6.40
N SER A 368 -35.47 -9.54 5.43
CA SER A 368 -35.90 -10.91 5.20
C SER A 368 -35.68 -11.83 6.42
N LYS A 369 -34.56 -11.62 7.16
CA LYS A 369 -34.31 -12.36 8.42
C LYS A 369 -35.33 -12.05 9.53
N ARG A 370 -35.88 -10.83 9.56
CA ARG A 370 -36.92 -10.44 10.55
C ARG A 370 -38.31 -10.96 10.19
N GLU A 371 -38.59 -10.99 8.90
CA GLU A 371 -39.93 -11.32 8.39
C GLU A 371 -40.09 -12.78 7.93
N ALA A 372 -38.99 -13.59 8.00
CA ALA A 372 -38.91 -14.97 7.50
C ALA A 372 -39.32 -15.14 6.03
N ASN A 373 -39.16 -14.10 5.21
CA ASN A 373 -39.51 -14.06 3.80
C ASN A 373 -38.29 -14.28 2.89
N SER A 374 -38.53 -14.55 1.59
CA SER A 374 -37.46 -14.61 0.60
C SER A 374 -36.80 -13.24 0.44
N VAL A 375 -35.46 -13.22 0.23
CA VAL A 375 -34.70 -11.98 0.00
C VAL A 375 -35.16 -11.35 -1.31
N ARG A 376 -35.70 -10.14 -1.26
CA ARG A 376 -36.05 -9.32 -2.42
C ARG A 376 -35.66 -7.88 -2.14
N ILE A 377 -34.92 -7.28 -3.06
CA ILE A 377 -34.48 -5.88 -2.95
C ILE A 377 -35.61 -5.00 -3.47
N THR A 378 -36.17 -4.16 -2.61
CA THR A 378 -37.26 -3.26 -2.94
C THR A 378 -36.76 -1.83 -3.13
N ARG A 379 -37.65 -0.97 -3.64
CA ARG A 379 -37.42 0.48 -3.75
C ARG A 379 -37.01 1.11 -2.40
N GLU A 380 -37.69 0.70 -1.31
CA GLU A 380 -37.41 1.22 0.04
C GLU A 380 -35.97 0.89 0.50
N ASP A 381 -35.46 -0.30 0.16
CA ASP A 381 -34.09 -0.68 0.50
C ASP A 381 -33.10 0.23 -0.20
N PHE A 382 -33.33 0.60 -1.47
CA PHE A 382 -32.49 1.56 -2.21
C PHE A 382 -32.57 2.96 -1.60
N VAL A 383 -33.75 3.46 -1.25
CA VAL A 383 -33.93 4.78 -0.65
C VAL A 383 -33.24 4.87 0.71
N ARG A 384 -33.39 3.83 1.54
CA ARG A 384 -32.67 3.74 2.85
C ARG A 384 -31.17 3.66 2.67
N ALA A 385 -30.68 2.86 1.74
CA ALA A 385 -29.26 2.76 1.43
C ALA A 385 -28.70 4.11 0.98
N MET A 386 -29.45 4.85 0.18
CA MET A 386 -29.07 6.19 -0.29
C MET A 386 -28.96 7.17 0.88
N GLY A 387 -29.87 7.10 1.86
CA GLY A 387 -29.77 7.89 3.10
C GLY A 387 -28.50 7.60 3.88
N THR A 388 -28.08 6.34 3.97
CA THR A 388 -26.83 5.94 4.63
C THR A 388 -25.60 6.48 3.88
N GLU A 389 -25.58 6.38 2.55
CA GLU A 389 -24.50 6.91 1.70
C GLU A 389 -24.36 8.43 1.81
N LEU A 390 -25.46 9.15 1.83
CA LEU A 390 -25.46 10.61 1.99
C LEU A 390 -25.05 11.04 3.39
N GLY A 391 -25.41 10.28 4.42
CA GLY A 391 -25.03 10.54 5.81
C GLY A 391 -23.54 10.29 6.10
N GLN A 392 -22.86 9.49 5.30
CA GLN A 392 -21.40 9.28 5.39
C GLN A 392 -20.58 10.42 4.73
N ASP A 393 -21.18 11.19 3.83
CA ASP A 393 -20.53 12.36 3.24
C ASP A 393 -20.48 13.45 4.33
N GLN A 394 -19.29 13.78 4.85
CA GLN A 394 -19.07 14.74 5.95
C GLN A 394 -19.62 16.16 5.66
N ARG A 395 -20.10 16.41 4.45
CA ARG A 395 -20.83 17.64 4.06
C ARG A 395 -22.28 17.65 4.53
N PHE A 396 -22.84 16.49 4.95
CA PHE A 396 -24.17 16.37 5.50
C PHE A 396 -24.06 16.27 7.03
N ASN A 397 -24.42 17.34 7.70
CA ASN A 397 -24.38 17.47 9.15
C ASN A 397 -25.30 16.45 9.84
N LYS A 398 -24.97 16.09 11.09
CA LYS A 398 -25.71 15.20 12.01
C LYS A 398 -27.22 15.50 12.13
N LEU A 399 -27.65 16.72 11.71
CA LEU A 399 -29.07 17.10 11.63
C LEU A 399 -29.81 16.42 10.47
N ASP A 400 -29.12 16.14 9.36
CA ASP A 400 -29.78 15.52 8.19
C ASP A 400 -30.09 14.03 8.43
N SER A 401 -29.32 13.34 9.29
CA SER A 401 -29.62 11.96 9.70
C SER A 401 -30.88 11.85 10.58
N LEU A 402 -31.14 12.85 11.41
CA LEU A 402 -32.36 12.90 12.24
C LEU A 402 -33.60 13.26 11.43
N LEU A 403 -33.45 13.99 10.32
CA LEU A 403 -34.53 14.33 9.40
C LEU A 403 -34.93 13.14 8.51
N ILE A 404 -34.00 12.26 8.16
CA ILE A 404 -34.28 11.03 7.42
C ILE A 404 -35.16 10.06 8.26
N GLU A 405 -34.88 10.00 9.57
CA GLU A 405 -35.66 9.15 10.50
C GLU A 405 -37.10 9.65 10.65
N SER A 406 -37.33 10.98 10.61
CA SER A 406 -38.69 11.56 10.69
C SER A 406 -39.45 11.53 9.36
N ALA A 407 -38.76 11.64 8.20
CA ALA A 407 -39.41 11.64 6.88
C ALA A 407 -39.99 10.28 6.49
N THR A 408 -39.58 9.17 7.15
CA THR A 408 -40.21 7.83 6.96
C THR A 408 -41.58 7.70 7.61
N GLN A 409 -42.06 8.71 8.35
CA GLN A 409 -43.31 8.69 9.07
C GLN A 409 -44.33 9.78 8.63
N LEU A 410 -43.94 10.66 7.69
CA LEU A 410 -44.80 11.79 7.32
C LEU A 410 -45.75 11.41 6.18
N ALA A 411 -47.06 11.47 6.50
CA ALA A 411 -48.14 11.62 5.54
C ALA A 411 -47.93 12.88 4.67
N GLU A 412 -48.57 12.92 3.49
CA GLU A 412 -48.53 14.12 2.63
C GLU A 412 -48.87 15.37 3.44
N PRO A 413 -48.08 16.46 3.32
CA PRO A 413 -48.33 17.68 4.07
C PRO A 413 -49.71 18.26 3.70
N THR A 414 -50.47 18.66 4.69
CA THR A 414 -51.85 19.20 4.52
C THR A 414 -51.85 20.65 4.03
N GLY A 415 -50.70 21.31 3.91
CA GLY A 415 -50.55 22.69 3.47
C GLY A 415 -49.63 22.85 2.25
N THR A 416 -49.75 23.95 1.51
CA THR A 416 -48.88 24.30 0.37
C THR A 416 -47.87 25.38 0.75
N ALA A 417 -46.59 25.06 0.61
CA ALA A 417 -45.50 26.03 0.74
C ALA A 417 -45.00 26.43 -0.64
N ARG A 418 -45.25 27.66 -1.05
CA ARG A 418 -44.81 28.20 -2.33
C ARG A 418 -43.42 28.78 -2.20
N VAL A 419 -42.48 28.34 -3.03
CA VAL A 419 -41.11 28.76 -2.98
C VAL A 419 -40.54 29.14 -4.35
N ARG A 420 -39.51 29.98 -4.34
CA ARG A 420 -38.65 30.25 -5.48
C ARG A 420 -37.26 29.76 -5.15
N LEU A 421 -36.70 28.90 -5.98
CA LEU A 421 -35.36 28.38 -5.85
C LEU A 421 -34.46 28.95 -6.93
N SER A 422 -33.30 29.46 -6.55
CA SER A 422 -32.20 29.74 -7.47
C SER A 422 -31.19 28.62 -7.36
N LEU A 423 -30.88 27.96 -8.47
CA LEU A 423 -29.94 26.86 -8.53
C LEU A 423 -28.53 27.35 -8.85
N LEU A 424 -27.53 26.53 -8.53
CA LEU A 424 -26.12 26.84 -8.76
C LEU A 424 -25.76 27.00 -10.26
N ASP A 425 -26.58 26.46 -11.16
CA ASP A 425 -26.43 26.62 -12.62
C ASP A 425 -27.07 27.93 -13.15
N GLY A 426 -27.62 28.77 -12.29
CA GLY A 426 -28.31 30.00 -12.61
C GLY A 426 -29.80 29.82 -12.96
N THR A 427 -30.33 28.60 -12.95
CA THR A 427 -31.73 28.34 -13.23
C THR A 427 -32.58 28.75 -12.03
N THR A 428 -33.76 29.37 -12.28
CA THR A 428 -34.72 29.70 -11.23
C THR A 428 -35.99 28.85 -11.40
N VAL A 429 -36.39 28.19 -10.36
CA VAL A 429 -37.60 27.34 -10.30
C VAL A 429 -38.56 27.87 -9.27
N GLN A 430 -39.85 27.97 -9.64
CA GLN A 430 -40.89 28.48 -8.76
C GLN A 430 -42.06 27.45 -8.73
N GLY A 431 -42.51 27.09 -7.56
CA GLY A 431 -43.62 26.15 -7.42
C GLY A 431 -44.00 25.85 -5.97
N ASP A 432 -44.95 24.97 -5.80
CA ASP A 432 -45.37 24.51 -4.49
C ASP A 432 -44.55 23.30 -4.05
N VAL A 433 -44.02 23.34 -2.83
CA VAL A 433 -43.26 22.21 -2.27
C VAL A 433 -44.29 21.10 -1.93
N VAL A 434 -44.18 20.01 -2.63
CA VAL A 434 -45.02 18.81 -2.44
C VAL A 434 -44.44 17.90 -1.39
N TRP A 435 -43.12 17.87 -1.30
CA TRP A 435 -42.38 16.99 -0.42
C TRP A 435 -40.94 17.49 -0.24
N ALA A 436 -40.42 17.35 0.96
CA ALA A 436 -39.03 17.66 1.26
C ALA A 436 -38.48 16.61 2.20
N ASP A 437 -37.29 16.12 1.90
CA ASP A 437 -36.48 15.32 2.82
C ASP A 437 -35.13 15.98 3.11
N ALA A 438 -34.24 15.26 3.77
CA ALA A 438 -32.94 15.79 4.13
C ALA A 438 -32.09 16.24 2.93
N ALA A 439 -32.27 15.63 1.76
CA ALA A 439 -31.40 15.80 0.60
C ALA A 439 -32.07 16.44 -0.62
N PHE A 440 -33.41 16.36 -0.72
CA PHE A 440 -34.17 16.76 -1.91
C PHE A 440 -35.40 17.57 -1.57
N LEU A 441 -35.85 18.34 -2.55
CA LEU A 441 -37.11 19.06 -2.58
C LEU A 441 -37.87 18.62 -3.82
N LYS A 442 -39.12 18.18 -3.65
CA LYS A 442 -40.03 17.96 -4.77
C LYS A 442 -40.94 19.17 -4.91
N ILE A 443 -40.93 19.80 -6.05
CA ILE A 443 -41.67 21.02 -6.35
C ILE A 443 -42.64 20.74 -7.47
N ARG A 444 -43.88 21.07 -7.25
CA ARG A 444 -44.89 21.14 -8.30
C ARG A 444 -44.80 22.46 -8.99
N ASN A 445 -44.42 22.43 -10.26
CA ASN A 445 -44.25 23.64 -11.03
C ASN A 445 -45.56 24.37 -11.27
N SER A 446 -45.63 25.67 -11.02
CA SER A 446 -46.83 26.49 -11.19
C SER A 446 -47.29 26.60 -12.66
N ASN A 447 -46.44 26.23 -13.62
CA ASN A 447 -46.67 26.39 -15.06
C ASN A 447 -47.27 25.14 -15.73
N GLY A 448 -47.62 24.09 -14.99
CA GLY A 448 -48.18 22.85 -15.56
C GLY A 448 -47.11 21.86 -16.10
N ASP A 449 -45.84 22.16 -15.92
CA ASP A 449 -44.76 21.24 -16.23
C ASP A 449 -44.69 20.08 -15.19
N PRO A 450 -44.06 18.97 -15.52
CA PRO A 450 -43.95 17.84 -14.60
C PRO A 450 -43.24 18.26 -13.30
N ASP A 451 -43.60 17.61 -12.18
CA ASP A 451 -42.99 17.83 -10.88
C ASP A 451 -41.48 17.71 -10.95
N LEU A 452 -40.79 18.69 -10.40
CA LEU A 452 -39.30 18.73 -10.39
C LEU A 452 -38.80 18.28 -9.03
N VAL A 453 -37.78 17.37 -9.04
CA VAL A 453 -37.06 16.97 -7.83
C VAL A 453 -35.67 17.65 -7.88
N VAL A 454 -35.44 18.54 -6.92
CA VAL A 454 -34.20 19.33 -6.81
C VAL A 454 -33.39 18.83 -5.61
N ALA A 455 -32.12 18.53 -5.81
CA ALA A 455 -31.23 18.25 -4.70
C ALA A 455 -30.92 19.55 -3.93
N LYS A 456 -31.12 19.58 -2.62
CA LYS A 456 -30.88 20.77 -1.77
C LYS A 456 -29.49 21.36 -1.95
N ARG A 457 -28.48 20.53 -2.25
CA ARG A 457 -27.10 20.98 -2.55
C ARG A 457 -26.96 21.80 -3.85
N GLN A 458 -27.95 21.73 -4.75
CA GLN A 458 -27.96 22.50 -6.00
C GLN A 458 -28.66 23.84 -5.83
N VAL A 459 -29.27 24.08 -4.68
CA VAL A 459 -30.00 25.31 -4.39
C VAL A 459 -29.02 26.34 -3.82
N GLN A 460 -28.86 27.45 -4.52
CA GLN A 460 -28.06 28.59 -4.09
C GLN A 460 -28.84 29.48 -3.14
N GLN A 461 -30.12 29.71 -3.45
CA GLN A 461 -31.00 30.54 -2.65
C GLN A 461 -32.44 30.00 -2.68
N LEU A 462 -33.12 30.05 -1.53
CA LEU A 462 -34.53 29.74 -1.41
C LEU A 462 -35.27 30.97 -0.87
N GLU A 463 -36.32 31.38 -1.56
CA GLU A 463 -37.20 32.48 -1.16
C GLU A 463 -38.62 31.91 -0.97
N VAL A 464 -39.21 32.14 0.18
CA VAL A 464 -40.62 31.78 0.44
C VAL A 464 -41.53 32.89 -0.08
N LEU A 465 -42.47 32.51 -0.93
CA LEU A 465 -43.37 33.47 -1.59
C LEU A 465 -44.58 33.83 -0.73
N PRO A 466 -45.17 35.03 -0.88
CA PRO A 466 -46.37 35.42 -0.17
C PRO A 466 -47.55 34.50 -0.45
N GLY A 467 -48.36 34.21 0.57
CA GLY A 467 -49.49 33.29 0.48
C GLY A 467 -49.21 31.86 0.89
N THR A 468 -48.00 31.61 1.41
CA THR A 468 -47.60 30.30 1.97
C THR A 468 -48.25 30.11 3.34
N ASP A 469 -48.80 28.93 3.60
CA ASP A 469 -49.30 28.56 4.92
C ASP A 469 -48.15 28.37 5.91
N ALA A 470 -48.17 29.14 7.01
CA ALA A 470 -47.10 29.09 8.02
C ALA A 470 -46.96 27.71 8.67
N ALA A 471 -48.07 26.96 8.82
CA ALA A 471 -48.08 25.61 9.35
C ALA A 471 -47.37 24.62 8.39
N ALA A 472 -47.57 24.78 7.09
CA ALA A 472 -46.90 23.95 6.07
C ALA A 472 -45.36 24.23 6.00
N LEU A 473 -44.89 25.43 6.28
CA LEU A 473 -43.47 25.75 6.35
C LEU A 473 -42.80 25.08 7.54
N ASP A 474 -43.47 25.02 8.67
CA ASP A 474 -42.92 24.41 9.89
C ASP A 474 -42.87 22.87 9.74
N GLU A 475 -43.92 22.28 9.13
CA GLU A 475 -44.04 20.87 8.82
C GLU A 475 -42.94 20.39 7.81
N LEU A 476 -42.68 21.22 6.79
CA LEU A 476 -41.63 20.96 5.76
C LEU A 476 -40.22 21.40 6.21
N GLN A 477 -40.08 22.01 7.37
CA GLN A 477 -38.81 22.55 7.92
C GLN A 477 -38.04 23.48 6.96
N VAL A 478 -38.75 24.12 6.04
CA VAL A 478 -38.17 24.98 4.98
C VAL A 478 -37.51 26.20 5.58
N ASP A 479 -38.11 26.79 6.63
CA ASP A 479 -37.54 28.00 7.28
C ASP A 479 -36.19 27.74 7.93
N ARG A 480 -36.00 26.59 8.58
CA ARG A 480 -34.73 26.23 9.22
C ARG A 480 -33.61 26.01 8.21
N TRP A 481 -33.95 25.63 6.99
CA TRP A 481 -32.99 25.44 5.93
C TRP A 481 -32.65 26.76 5.22
N ALA A 482 -33.64 27.63 4.98
CA ALA A 482 -33.46 28.95 4.37
C ALA A 482 -32.55 29.87 5.21
N MET A 483 -32.68 29.84 6.55
CA MET A 483 -31.83 30.63 7.44
C MET A 483 -30.34 30.23 7.41
N ARG A 484 -30.04 28.96 7.14
CA ARG A 484 -28.64 28.48 7.07
C ARG A 484 -27.94 28.78 5.74
N SER A 485 -28.68 28.90 4.64
CA SER A 485 -28.10 29.27 3.35
C SER A 485 -27.71 30.75 3.28
N SER A 486 -28.26 31.57 4.15
CA SER A 486 -27.90 33.01 4.28
C SER A 486 -26.69 33.29 5.19
N GLU A 487 -26.27 32.32 6.03
CA GLU A 487 -25.10 32.47 6.92
C GLU A 487 -23.79 31.92 6.34
N THR A 488 -23.80 31.37 5.12
CA THR A 488 -22.62 30.74 4.48
C THR A 488 -22.21 31.49 3.18
N VAL A 489 -22.28 32.81 3.16
CA VAL A 489 -21.65 33.66 2.13
C VAL A 489 -20.46 34.40 2.72
#